data_1fe148e54ff7cfc04a83191f3197a90a
#
_entry.id   1fe148e54ff7cfc04a83191f3197a90a
#
_cell.length_a   1.000
_cell.length_b   1.000
_cell.length_c   1.000
_cell.angle_alpha   90.00
_cell.angle_beta   90.00
_cell.angle_gamma   90.00
#
_symmetry.space_group_name_H-M   'P 1'
#
loop_
_entity.id
_entity.type
_entity.pdbx_description
1 polymer ?
#
loop_
_entity_poly.entity_id
_entity_poly.type
_entity_poly.pdbx_seq_one_letter_code
_entity_poly.pdbx_strand_id
1 'polypeptide(L)'
;MNKIILLGLALILVGCQSTNNVEKEASEDMKVAEVALMNGKPESAMDLYRKMLVSKPDDPQLLLLIGSAANQASRYDEALHYLKRGIKLNQSSAIYRELGRAWLALGELKQATTALEESVRLVATDDVAQNSLGVSYSLNKQYSKARESYSHALSLMPSSNEYRNNLAMAWILDGKPEQGIRILHPIFVRGEASVKLQLNLALAYALSGDSDSAKSIARAHLSQPEFANNSLYYQELAAKTEQGEQ
;
A
#
# COMPACT_ATOMS: atom_id res chain seq x y z
N MET A 1 -32.42 59.39 26.72
CA MET A 1 -32.06 58.59 25.53
C MET A 1 -30.60 58.16 25.67
N ASN A 2 -30.28 56.97 26.22
CA ASN A 2 -28.94 56.33 26.17
C ASN A 2 -28.91 55.06 27.01
N LYS A 3 -29.68 54.02 26.64
CA LYS A 3 -29.62 52.68 27.30
C LYS A 3 -29.71 51.46 26.31
N ILE A 4 -29.61 51.68 25.01
CA ILE A 4 -29.85 50.57 24.04
C ILE A 4 -28.56 50.10 23.29
N ILE A 5 -27.40 50.73 23.49
CA ILE A 5 -26.17 50.42 22.67
C ILE A 5 -25.25 49.40 23.36
N LEU A 6 -25.47 49.00 24.62
CA LEU A 6 -24.54 48.13 25.36
C LEU A 6 -24.86 46.60 25.27
N LEU A 7 -26.01 46.19 24.68
CA LEU A 7 -26.34 44.76 24.56
C LEU A 7 -25.85 44.08 23.27
N GLY A 8 -25.43 44.85 22.27
CA GLY A 8 -25.00 44.31 20.98
C GLY A 8 -23.55 43.80 20.93
N LEU A 9 -22.68 44.24 21.86
CA LEU A 9 -21.24 43.92 21.80
C LEU A 9 -20.85 42.63 22.53
N ALA A 10 -21.70 42.11 23.45
CA ALA A 10 -21.43 40.93 24.24
C ALA A 10 -21.65 39.61 23.45
N LEU A 11 -22.49 39.62 22.41
CA LEU A 11 -22.82 38.43 21.60
C LEU A 11 -21.74 38.05 20.59
N ILE A 12 -20.88 38.98 20.19
CA ILE A 12 -19.80 38.75 19.18
C ILE A 12 -18.59 38.07 19.85
N LEU A 13 -18.32 38.27 21.12
CA LEU A 13 -17.18 37.69 21.84
C LEU A 13 -17.36 36.22 22.22
N VAL A 14 -18.58 35.75 22.38
CA VAL A 14 -18.87 34.34 22.72
C VAL A 14 -18.70 33.43 21.49
N GLY A 15 -18.97 33.94 20.29
CA GLY A 15 -18.81 33.20 19.05
C GLY A 15 -17.35 32.88 18.71
N CYS A 16 -16.42 33.80 18.99
CA CYS A 16 -14.99 33.58 18.68
C CYS A 16 -14.28 32.62 19.65
N GLN A 17 -14.73 32.50 20.89
CA GLN A 17 -14.15 31.57 21.87
C GLN A 17 -14.57 30.11 21.60
N SER A 18 -15.79 29.89 21.12
CA SER A 18 -16.29 28.53 20.82
C SER A 18 -15.62 27.95 19.55
N THR A 19 -15.39 28.78 18.52
CA THR A 19 -14.71 28.32 17.29
C THR A 19 -13.24 27.98 17.54
N ASN A 20 -12.50 28.76 18.32
CA ASN A 20 -11.12 28.47 18.68
C ASN A 20 -10.96 27.14 19.46
N ASN A 21 -11.92 26.80 20.31
CA ASN A 21 -11.87 25.53 21.05
C ASN A 21 -12.16 24.32 20.14
N VAL A 22 -13.10 24.44 19.21
CA VAL A 22 -13.43 23.36 18.25
C VAL A 22 -12.25 23.10 17.28
N GLU A 23 -11.61 24.17 16.78
CA GLU A 23 -10.44 24.03 15.92
C GLU A 23 -9.24 23.40 16.65
N LYS A 24 -9.03 23.77 17.92
CA LYS A 24 -7.98 23.18 18.75
C LYS A 24 -8.25 21.69 19.02
N GLU A 25 -9.46 21.32 19.39
CA GLU A 25 -9.87 19.92 19.60
C GLU A 25 -9.69 19.10 18.31
N ALA A 26 -10.12 19.60 17.16
CA ALA A 26 -9.93 18.94 15.88
C ALA A 26 -8.44 18.76 15.52
N SER A 27 -7.58 19.72 15.88
CA SER A 27 -6.13 19.60 15.68
C SER A 27 -5.50 18.55 16.63
N GLU A 28 -6.00 18.44 17.85
CA GLU A 28 -5.56 17.41 18.80
C GLU A 28 -6.04 16.02 18.36
N ASP A 29 -7.30 15.87 17.96
CA ASP A 29 -7.85 14.61 17.43
C ASP A 29 -7.08 14.14 16.19
N MET A 30 -6.66 15.05 15.29
CA MET A 30 -5.82 14.72 14.13
C MET A 30 -4.49 14.10 14.54
N LYS A 31 -3.77 14.73 15.48
CA LYS A 31 -2.49 14.20 15.99
C LYS A 31 -2.65 12.85 16.67
N VAL A 32 -3.72 12.68 17.45
CA VAL A 32 -4.02 11.39 18.11
C VAL A 32 -4.29 10.30 17.07
N ALA A 33 -5.02 10.62 16.00
CA ALA A 33 -5.30 9.70 14.91
C ALA A 33 -4.01 9.30 14.16
N GLU A 34 -3.11 10.24 13.88
CA GLU A 34 -1.81 9.97 13.27
C GLU A 34 -0.95 9.04 14.16
N VAL A 35 -0.89 9.30 15.46
CA VAL A 35 -0.19 8.43 16.41
C VAL A 35 -0.84 7.05 16.49
N ALA A 36 -2.17 6.95 16.40
CA ALA A 36 -2.86 5.67 16.35
C ALA A 36 -2.44 4.85 15.10
N LEU A 37 -2.36 5.49 13.93
CA LEU A 37 -1.88 4.84 12.70
C LEU A 37 -0.42 4.35 12.84
N MET A 38 0.46 5.17 13.39
CA MET A 38 1.88 4.81 13.64
C MET A 38 2.00 3.60 14.57
N ASN A 39 1.07 3.45 15.52
CA ASN A 39 1.01 2.33 16.46
C ASN A 39 0.21 1.12 15.93
N GLY A 40 -0.13 1.08 14.66
CA GLY A 40 -0.88 -0.03 14.05
C GLY A 40 -2.31 -0.16 14.56
N LYS A 41 -2.96 0.95 14.91
CA LYS A 41 -4.36 1.02 15.39
C LYS A 41 -5.23 1.82 14.39
N PRO A 42 -5.38 1.34 13.15
CA PRO A 42 -6.09 2.11 12.11
C PRO A 42 -7.58 2.31 12.43
N GLU A 43 -8.24 1.39 13.14
CA GLU A 43 -9.64 1.53 13.56
C GLU A 43 -9.83 2.74 14.48
N SER A 44 -8.92 2.92 15.45
CA SER A 44 -8.96 4.07 16.34
C SER A 44 -8.78 5.40 15.60
N ALA A 45 -7.91 5.41 14.58
CA ALA A 45 -7.76 6.58 13.72
C ALA A 45 -9.02 6.86 12.89
N MET A 46 -9.63 5.81 12.33
CA MET A 46 -10.90 5.94 11.60
C MET A 46 -12.00 6.58 12.45
N ASP A 47 -12.15 6.17 13.70
CA ASP A 47 -13.18 6.70 14.59
C ASP A 47 -12.98 8.20 14.86
N LEU A 48 -11.75 8.63 15.08
CA LEU A 48 -11.41 10.04 15.23
C LEU A 48 -11.68 10.84 13.95
N TYR A 49 -11.26 10.34 12.79
CA TYR A 49 -11.55 11.00 11.52
C TYR A 49 -13.04 11.07 11.20
N ARG A 50 -13.83 10.03 11.54
CA ARG A 50 -15.29 10.05 11.40
C ARG A 50 -15.93 11.10 12.31
N LYS A 51 -15.48 11.23 13.58
CA LYS A 51 -15.92 12.30 14.48
C LYS A 51 -15.69 13.68 13.84
N MET A 52 -14.53 13.90 13.25
CA MET A 52 -14.20 15.15 12.57
C MET A 52 -15.06 15.36 11.30
N LEU A 53 -15.35 14.28 10.55
CA LEU A 53 -16.17 14.34 9.34
C LEU A 53 -17.61 14.76 9.62
N VAL A 54 -18.14 14.54 10.84
CA VAL A 54 -19.49 15.01 11.23
C VAL A 54 -19.61 16.53 11.10
N SER A 55 -18.56 17.27 11.46
CA SER A 55 -18.53 18.73 11.34
C SER A 55 -18.17 19.24 9.94
N LYS A 56 -17.52 18.40 9.11
CA LYS A 56 -17.06 18.73 7.76
C LYS A 56 -17.36 17.57 6.78
N PRO A 57 -18.64 17.29 6.46
CA PRO A 57 -19.06 16.06 5.78
C PRO A 57 -18.50 15.91 4.36
N ASP A 58 -18.14 17.01 3.71
CA ASP A 58 -17.59 17.04 2.33
C ASP A 58 -16.11 17.47 2.30
N ASP A 59 -15.36 17.23 3.38
CA ASP A 59 -13.92 17.44 3.40
C ASP A 59 -13.20 16.28 2.69
N PRO A 60 -12.61 16.49 1.50
CA PRO A 60 -11.98 15.41 0.74
C PRO A 60 -10.73 14.86 1.42
N GLN A 61 -10.08 15.64 2.28
CA GLN A 61 -8.91 15.19 3.04
C GLN A 61 -9.33 14.22 4.14
N LEU A 62 -10.40 14.50 4.88
CA LEU A 62 -10.92 13.55 5.87
C LEU A 62 -11.43 12.26 5.22
N LEU A 63 -12.10 12.37 4.07
CA LEU A 63 -12.55 11.21 3.31
C LEU A 63 -11.35 10.34 2.85
N LEU A 64 -10.27 10.96 2.41
CA LEU A 64 -9.01 10.26 2.09
C LEU A 64 -8.40 9.59 3.31
N LEU A 65 -8.31 10.28 4.44
CA LEU A 65 -7.70 9.75 5.67
C LEU A 65 -8.49 8.56 6.22
N ILE A 66 -9.83 8.63 6.21
CA ILE A 66 -10.69 7.49 6.60
C ILE A 66 -10.46 6.32 5.64
N GLY A 67 -10.46 6.56 4.33
CA GLY A 67 -10.25 5.54 3.33
C GLY A 67 -8.87 4.87 3.43
N SER A 68 -7.83 5.66 3.68
CA SER A 68 -6.48 5.14 3.90
C SER A 68 -6.38 4.30 5.17
N ALA A 69 -6.95 4.77 6.28
CA ALA A 69 -7.00 4.01 7.53
C ALA A 69 -7.84 2.72 7.38
N ALA A 70 -8.95 2.77 6.63
CA ALA A 70 -9.75 1.59 6.31
C ALA A 70 -8.97 0.55 5.49
N ASN A 71 -8.16 0.99 4.51
CA ASN A 71 -7.24 0.11 3.78
C ASN A 71 -6.23 -0.57 4.72
N GLN A 72 -5.66 0.17 5.67
CA GLN A 72 -4.73 -0.39 6.67
C GLN A 72 -5.42 -1.38 7.62
N ALA A 73 -6.71 -1.14 7.93
CA ALA A 73 -7.56 -2.03 8.73
C ALA A 73 -8.10 -3.23 7.93
N SER A 74 -7.73 -3.38 6.66
CA SER A 74 -8.28 -4.39 5.72
C SER A 74 -9.81 -4.29 5.52
N ARG A 75 -10.40 -3.11 5.74
CA ARG A 75 -11.83 -2.80 5.55
C ARG A 75 -12.04 -2.18 4.17
N TYR A 76 -11.76 -2.94 3.12
CA TYR A 76 -11.62 -2.43 1.76
C TYR A 76 -12.91 -1.86 1.17
N ASP A 77 -14.07 -2.47 1.43
CA ASP A 77 -15.37 -1.93 0.97
C ASP A 77 -15.67 -0.59 1.61
N GLU A 78 -15.33 -0.42 2.88
CA GLU A 78 -15.48 0.84 3.58
C GLU A 78 -14.50 1.88 3.05
N ALA A 79 -13.24 1.49 2.76
CA ALA A 79 -12.28 2.37 2.11
C ALA A 79 -12.85 2.89 0.78
N LEU A 80 -13.38 1.99 -0.07
CA LEU A 80 -14.02 2.37 -1.33
C LEU A 80 -15.21 3.31 -1.15
N HIS A 81 -16.00 3.13 -0.08
CA HIS A 81 -17.14 4.02 0.20
C HIS A 81 -16.68 5.47 0.41
N TYR A 82 -15.70 5.70 1.28
CA TYR A 82 -15.19 7.05 1.57
C TYR A 82 -14.39 7.63 0.41
N LEU A 83 -13.50 6.84 -0.20
CA LEU A 83 -12.66 7.29 -1.29
C LEU A 83 -13.46 7.65 -2.55
N LYS A 84 -14.54 6.91 -2.87
CA LYS A 84 -15.45 7.24 -3.98
C LYS A 84 -16.24 8.53 -3.72
N ARG A 85 -16.48 8.90 -2.47
CA ARG A 85 -17.02 10.23 -2.14
C ARG A 85 -15.94 11.29 -2.34
N GLY A 86 -14.74 11.05 -1.80
CA GLY A 86 -13.62 11.98 -1.89
C GLY A 86 -13.23 12.33 -3.33
N ILE A 87 -13.19 11.34 -4.23
CA ILE A 87 -12.78 11.55 -5.64
C ILE A 87 -13.76 12.43 -6.42
N LYS A 88 -15.05 12.46 -6.03
CA LYS A 88 -16.03 13.36 -6.63
C LYS A 88 -15.82 14.83 -6.26
N LEU A 89 -15.16 15.06 -5.12
CA LEU A 89 -14.90 16.40 -4.59
C LEU A 89 -13.50 16.89 -5.00
N ASN A 90 -12.52 15.97 -5.01
CA ASN A 90 -11.14 16.28 -5.35
C ASN A 90 -10.45 15.07 -6.03
N GLN A 91 -10.10 15.22 -7.30
CA GLN A 91 -9.39 14.20 -8.08
C GLN A 91 -7.89 14.29 -7.78
N SER A 92 -7.47 13.80 -6.62
CA SER A 92 -6.07 13.78 -6.21
C SER A 92 -5.39 12.43 -6.44
N SER A 93 -4.08 12.46 -6.70
CA SER A 93 -3.24 11.26 -6.81
C SER A 93 -3.39 10.34 -5.59
N ALA A 94 -3.37 10.90 -4.38
CA ALA A 94 -3.49 10.13 -3.15
C ALA A 94 -4.82 9.36 -3.05
N ILE A 95 -5.94 9.97 -3.47
CA ILE A 95 -7.25 9.27 -3.47
C ILE A 95 -7.23 8.14 -4.52
N TYR A 96 -6.71 8.38 -5.72
CA TYR A 96 -6.58 7.35 -6.75
C TYR A 96 -5.67 6.20 -6.29
N ARG A 97 -4.54 6.50 -5.62
CA ARG A 97 -3.67 5.48 -5.05
C ARG A 97 -4.41 4.60 -4.05
N GLU A 98 -5.11 5.20 -3.09
CA GLU A 98 -5.84 4.45 -2.08
C GLU A 98 -7.02 3.66 -2.66
N LEU A 99 -7.73 4.19 -3.67
CA LEU A 99 -8.72 3.43 -4.44
C LEU A 99 -8.10 2.21 -5.12
N GLY A 100 -6.97 2.40 -5.79
CA GLY A 100 -6.24 1.31 -6.44
C GLY A 100 -5.81 0.22 -5.48
N ARG A 101 -5.32 0.59 -4.29
CA ARG A 101 -4.93 -0.35 -3.23
C ARG A 101 -6.12 -1.15 -2.70
N ALA A 102 -7.26 -0.50 -2.47
CA ALA A 102 -8.49 -1.18 -2.06
C ALA A 102 -8.96 -2.19 -3.12
N TRP A 103 -8.98 -1.79 -4.39
CA TRP A 103 -9.37 -2.69 -5.48
C TRP A 103 -8.37 -3.85 -5.69
N LEU A 104 -7.06 -3.62 -5.51
CA LEU A 104 -6.06 -4.71 -5.53
C LEU A 104 -6.38 -5.76 -4.46
N ALA A 105 -6.67 -5.32 -3.24
CA ALA A 105 -6.96 -6.21 -2.13
C ALA A 105 -8.26 -7.01 -2.33
N LEU A 106 -9.24 -6.46 -3.06
CA LEU A 106 -10.48 -7.13 -3.44
C LEU A 106 -10.34 -7.99 -4.73
N GLY A 107 -9.17 -7.99 -5.38
CA GLY A 107 -8.95 -8.73 -6.63
C GLY A 107 -9.55 -8.07 -7.87
N GLU A 108 -10.04 -6.84 -7.77
CA GLU A 108 -10.65 -6.06 -8.84
C GLU A 108 -9.57 -5.40 -9.72
N LEU A 109 -8.79 -6.24 -10.43
CA LEU A 109 -7.53 -5.84 -11.06
C LEU A 109 -7.68 -4.75 -12.11
N LYS A 110 -8.78 -4.74 -12.88
CA LYS A 110 -9.00 -3.71 -13.91
C LYS A 110 -9.19 -2.33 -13.28
N GLN A 111 -10.04 -2.24 -12.26
CA GLN A 111 -10.30 -0.99 -11.54
C GLN A 111 -9.03 -0.50 -10.83
N ALA A 112 -8.29 -1.44 -10.22
CA ALA A 112 -7.03 -1.16 -9.56
C ALA A 112 -6.01 -0.54 -10.52
N THR A 113 -5.78 -1.19 -11.67
CA THR A 113 -4.84 -0.70 -12.68
C THR A 113 -5.20 0.71 -13.14
N THR A 114 -6.47 0.92 -13.53
CA THR A 114 -6.94 2.23 -14.00
C THR A 114 -6.72 3.33 -12.95
N ALA A 115 -7.05 3.06 -11.69
CA ALA A 115 -6.86 4.06 -10.63
C ALA A 115 -5.38 4.34 -10.36
N LEU A 116 -4.53 3.31 -10.35
CA LEU A 116 -3.10 3.48 -10.10
C LEU A 116 -2.39 4.17 -11.27
N GLU A 117 -2.78 3.89 -12.52
CA GLU A 117 -2.28 4.62 -13.70
C GLU A 117 -2.64 6.12 -13.59
N GLU A 118 -3.85 6.44 -13.15
CA GLU A 118 -4.27 7.83 -12.96
C GLU A 118 -3.53 8.49 -11.79
N SER A 119 -3.30 7.76 -10.68
CA SER A 119 -2.47 8.25 -9.58
C SER A 119 -1.07 8.64 -10.03
N VAL A 120 -0.40 7.74 -10.75
CA VAL A 120 0.97 7.96 -11.27
C VAL A 120 1.00 9.05 -12.33
N ARG A 121 -0.03 9.17 -13.17
CA ARG A 121 -0.17 10.26 -14.15
C ARG A 121 -0.22 11.63 -13.48
N LEU A 122 -0.92 11.73 -12.35
CA LEU A 122 -1.04 12.99 -11.59
C LEU A 122 0.24 13.31 -10.81
N VAL A 123 0.88 12.31 -10.18
CA VAL A 123 2.12 12.47 -9.41
C VAL A 123 3.05 11.30 -9.69
N ALA A 124 3.91 11.44 -10.70
CA ALA A 124 4.85 10.39 -11.10
C ALA A 124 5.89 10.06 -10.00
N THR A 125 6.13 10.98 -9.07
CA THR A 125 7.10 10.83 -7.97
C THR A 125 6.51 10.22 -6.70
N ASP A 126 5.30 9.65 -6.74
CA ASP A 126 4.73 8.87 -5.66
C ASP A 126 5.25 7.41 -5.76
N ASP A 127 6.27 7.07 -4.98
CA ASP A 127 6.91 5.77 -4.97
C ASP A 127 5.94 4.64 -4.55
N VAL A 128 5.01 4.94 -3.63
CA VAL A 128 3.97 4.00 -3.19
C VAL A 128 2.98 3.72 -4.31
N ALA A 129 2.57 4.74 -5.08
CA ALA A 129 1.70 4.56 -6.23
C ALA A 129 2.39 3.75 -7.33
N GLN A 130 3.67 4.04 -7.62
CA GLN A 130 4.49 3.28 -8.59
C GLN A 130 4.62 1.81 -8.18
N ASN A 131 4.94 1.53 -6.91
CA ASN A 131 5.01 0.16 -6.41
C ASN A 131 3.65 -0.55 -6.50
N SER A 132 2.57 0.11 -6.12
CA SER A 132 1.21 -0.46 -6.19
C SER A 132 0.79 -0.75 -7.64
N LEU A 133 1.16 0.13 -8.59
CA LEU A 133 0.94 -0.10 -10.02
C LEU A 133 1.73 -1.31 -10.53
N GLY A 134 2.99 -1.46 -10.09
CA GLY A 134 3.79 -2.65 -10.35
C GLY A 134 3.13 -3.93 -9.85
N VAL A 135 2.54 -3.91 -8.65
CA VAL A 135 1.76 -5.04 -8.12
C VAL A 135 0.56 -5.33 -9.00
N SER A 136 -0.19 -4.31 -9.41
CA SER A 136 -1.34 -4.46 -10.31
C SER A 136 -0.95 -5.10 -11.64
N TYR A 137 0.12 -4.63 -12.27
CA TYR A 137 0.63 -5.22 -13.51
C TYR A 137 1.14 -6.66 -13.33
N SER A 138 1.79 -6.97 -12.20
CA SER A 138 2.25 -8.34 -11.89
C SER A 138 1.08 -9.32 -11.78
N LEU A 139 0.01 -8.93 -11.08
CA LEU A 139 -1.20 -9.74 -10.95
C LEU A 139 -1.93 -9.92 -12.29
N ASN A 140 -1.81 -8.96 -13.22
CA ASN A 140 -2.28 -9.05 -14.60
C ASN A 140 -1.28 -9.76 -15.54
N LYS A 141 -0.22 -10.39 -15.01
CA LYS A 141 0.88 -11.04 -15.77
C LYS A 141 1.61 -10.11 -16.76
N GLN A 142 1.50 -8.80 -16.61
CA GLN A 142 2.19 -7.80 -17.42
C GLN A 142 3.56 -7.49 -16.82
N TYR A 143 4.42 -8.51 -16.72
CA TYR A 143 5.67 -8.45 -15.95
C TYR A 143 6.66 -7.38 -16.43
N SER A 144 6.70 -7.07 -17.73
CA SER A 144 7.55 -5.98 -18.25
C SER A 144 7.14 -4.63 -17.65
N LYS A 145 5.84 -4.29 -17.71
CA LYS A 145 5.31 -3.05 -17.12
C LYS A 145 5.47 -3.01 -15.60
N ALA A 146 5.31 -4.17 -14.96
CA ALA A 146 5.54 -4.29 -13.52
C ALA A 146 6.98 -3.90 -13.15
N ARG A 147 7.96 -4.43 -13.87
CA ARG A 147 9.39 -4.10 -13.66
C ARG A 147 9.70 -2.62 -13.88
N GLU A 148 9.09 -1.99 -14.88
CA GLU A 148 9.24 -0.55 -15.13
C GLU A 148 8.73 0.26 -13.92
N SER A 149 7.52 -0.06 -13.44
CA SER A 149 6.93 0.61 -12.27
C SER A 149 7.75 0.39 -11.00
N TYR A 150 8.21 -0.85 -10.72
CA TYR A 150 9.07 -1.13 -9.56
C TYR A 150 10.45 -0.46 -9.66
N SER A 151 11.02 -0.40 -10.85
CA SER A 151 12.30 0.29 -11.08
C SER A 151 12.16 1.79 -10.85
N HIS A 152 11.02 2.37 -11.24
CA HIS A 152 10.73 3.77 -10.94
C HIS A 152 10.54 3.99 -9.44
N ALA A 153 9.75 3.15 -8.74
CA ALA A 153 9.63 3.20 -7.29
C ALA A 153 11.01 3.12 -6.60
N LEU A 154 11.89 2.23 -7.06
CA LEU A 154 13.26 2.11 -6.55
C LEU A 154 14.15 3.32 -6.85
N SER A 155 13.94 4.02 -7.97
CA SER A 155 14.68 5.27 -8.24
C SER A 155 14.30 6.39 -7.26
N LEU A 156 13.06 6.37 -6.76
CA LEU A 156 12.55 7.31 -5.76
C LEU A 156 12.94 6.91 -4.33
N MET A 157 12.92 5.61 -4.03
CA MET A 157 13.26 5.04 -2.72
C MET A 157 14.32 3.92 -2.85
N PRO A 158 15.60 4.26 -3.10
CA PRO A 158 16.64 3.27 -3.38
C PRO A 158 16.95 2.30 -2.24
N SER A 159 16.60 2.62 -1.01
CA SER A 159 16.82 1.76 0.16
C SER A 159 15.74 0.70 0.40
N SER A 160 14.62 0.75 -0.34
CA SER A 160 13.49 -0.14 -0.11
C SER A 160 13.79 -1.59 -0.53
N ASN A 161 13.99 -2.46 0.45
CA ASN A 161 14.09 -3.91 0.22
C ASN A 161 12.74 -4.52 -0.21
N GLU A 162 11.62 -3.89 0.13
CA GLU A 162 10.29 -4.29 -0.35
C GLU A 162 10.19 -4.13 -1.87
N TYR A 163 10.57 -2.97 -2.41
CA TYR A 163 10.49 -2.71 -3.85
C TYR A 163 11.48 -3.59 -4.63
N ARG A 164 12.69 -3.84 -4.07
CA ARG A 164 13.62 -4.83 -4.65
C ARG A 164 13.02 -6.22 -4.70
N ASN A 165 12.34 -6.64 -3.63
CA ASN A 165 11.67 -7.93 -3.58
C ASN A 165 10.57 -8.04 -4.65
N ASN A 166 9.76 -7.00 -4.81
CA ASN A 166 8.68 -6.99 -5.80
C ASN A 166 9.24 -6.99 -7.23
N LEU A 167 10.32 -6.24 -7.50
CA LEU A 167 11.03 -6.28 -8.79
C LEU A 167 11.60 -7.68 -9.09
N ALA A 168 12.20 -8.31 -8.09
CA ALA A 168 12.73 -9.66 -8.23
C ALA A 168 11.62 -10.68 -8.53
N MET A 169 10.49 -10.58 -7.82
CA MET A 169 9.33 -11.45 -8.06
C MET A 169 8.77 -11.28 -9.48
N ALA A 170 8.73 -10.06 -10.01
CA ALA A 170 8.32 -9.85 -11.40
C ALA A 170 9.27 -10.53 -12.42
N TRP A 171 10.57 -10.62 -12.12
CA TRP A 171 11.51 -11.39 -12.92
C TRP A 171 11.30 -12.91 -12.78
N ILE A 172 11.11 -13.39 -11.55
CA ILE A 172 10.90 -14.81 -11.23
C ILE A 172 9.65 -15.32 -11.93
N LEU A 173 8.53 -14.58 -11.81
CA LEU A 173 7.24 -14.94 -12.41
C LEU A 173 7.23 -14.83 -13.95
N ASP A 174 8.16 -14.05 -14.53
CA ASP A 174 8.39 -13.96 -15.97
C ASP A 174 9.35 -15.09 -16.49
N GLY A 175 9.59 -16.13 -15.68
CA GLY A 175 10.45 -17.25 -16.04
C GLY A 175 11.94 -16.91 -16.09
N LYS A 176 12.40 -15.90 -15.38
CA LYS A 176 13.80 -15.42 -15.34
C LYS A 176 14.33 -15.41 -13.89
N PRO A 177 14.36 -16.58 -13.21
CA PRO A 177 14.70 -16.66 -11.79
C PRO A 177 16.12 -16.17 -11.47
N GLU A 178 17.09 -16.30 -12.40
CA GLU A 178 18.46 -15.83 -12.19
C GLU A 178 18.54 -14.32 -12.01
N GLN A 179 17.62 -13.55 -12.63
CA GLN A 179 17.52 -12.11 -12.42
C GLN A 179 17.00 -11.81 -11.01
N GLY A 180 16.03 -12.59 -10.54
CA GLY A 180 15.54 -12.51 -9.17
C GLY A 180 16.66 -12.80 -8.15
N ILE A 181 17.43 -13.86 -8.35
CA ILE A 181 18.59 -14.21 -7.51
C ILE A 181 19.59 -13.04 -7.46
N ARG A 182 19.94 -12.45 -8.61
CA ARG A 182 20.87 -11.31 -8.65
C ARG A 182 20.42 -10.12 -7.80
N ILE A 183 19.12 -9.91 -7.66
CA ILE A 183 18.56 -8.82 -6.86
C ILE A 183 18.52 -9.20 -5.37
N LEU A 184 18.06 -10.41 -5.04
CA LEU A 184 17.73 -10.81 -3.67
C LEU A 184 18.94 -11.34 -2.90
N HIS A 185 19.85 -12.10 -3.55
CA HIS A 185 20.97 -12.75 -2.90
C HIS A 185 21.91 -11.77 -2.15
N PRO A 186 22.27 -10.60 -2.71
CA PRO A 186 23.09 -9.62 -1.99
C PRO A 186 22.46 -9.11 -0.70
N ILE A 187 21.11 -8.98 -0.65
CA ILE A 187 20.37 -8.55 0.54
C ILE A 187 20.41 -9.66 1.59
N PHE A 188 20.25 -10.91 1.16
CA PHE A 188 20.33 -12.08 2.02
C PHE A 188 21.72 -12.21 2.68
N VAL A 189 22.81 -12.10 1.90
CA VAL A 189 24.18 -12.22 2.41
C VAL A 189 24.51 -11.12 3.43
N ARG A 190 23.96 -9.92 3.31
CA ARG A 190 24.11 -8.85 4.29
C ARG A 190 23.28 -9.03 5.56
N GLY A 191 22.45 -10.07 5.65
CA GLY A 191 21.56 -10.29 6.79
C GLY A 191 20.37 -9.33 6.87
N GLU A 192 20.07 -8.61 5.80
CA GLU A 192 18.96 -7.62 5.72
C GLU A 192 17.65 -8.21 5.19
N ALA A 193 17.68 -9.49 4.83
CA ALA A 193 16.55 -10.15 4.20
C ALA A 193 15.46 -10.51 5.22
N SER A 194 14.24 -10.00 5.03
CA SER A 194 13.05 -10.47 5.74
C SER A 194 12.74 -11.92 5.39
N VAL A 195 11.95 -12.61 6.22
CA VAL A 195 11.50 -14.00 5.94
C VAL A 195 10.87 -14.12 4.56
N LYS A 196 10.00 -13.18 4.17
CA LYS A 196 9.38 -13.13 2.85
C LYS A 196 10.42 -13.09 1.73
N LEU A 197 11.44 -12.24 1.87
CA LEU A 197 12.51 -12.11 0.88
C LEU A 197 13.34 -13.39 0.78
N GLN A 198 13.65 -14.01 1.91
CA GLN A 198 14.37 -15.30 1.96
C GLN A 198 13.59 -16.41 1.25
N LEU A 199 12.27 -16.52 1.48
CA LEU A 199 11.43 -17.49 0.82
C LEU A 199 11.31 -17.24 -0.69
N ASN A 200 11.24 -15.98 -1.12
CA ASN A 200 11.25 -15.62 -2.54
C ASN A 200 12.60 -15.93 -3.20
N LEU A 201 13.71 -15.74 -2.47
CA LEU A 201 15.04 -16.16 -2.95
C LEU A 201 15.14 -17.69 -3.06
N ALA A 202 14.62 -18.43 -2.08
CA ALA A 202 14.57 -19.89 -2.16
C ALA A 202 13.74 -20.38 -3.36
N LEU A 203 12.59 -19.72 -3.61
CA LEU A 203 11.80 -19.97 -4.82
C LEU A 203 12.62 -19.75 -6.11
N ALA A 204 13.33 -18.62 -6.18
CA ALA A 204 14.15 -18.32 -7.34
C ALA A 204 15.25 -19.37 -7.58
N TYR A 205 15.94 -19.84 -6.53
CA TYR A 205 16.91 -20.92 -6.63
C TYR A 205 16.27 -22.24 -7.06
N ALA A 206 15.09 -22.58 -6.53
CA ALA A 206 14.38 -23.80 -6.93
C ALA A 206 14.03 -23.78 -8.43
N LEU A 207 13.52 -22.63 -8.91
CA LEU A 207 13.16 -22.45 -10.34
C LEU A 207 14.38 -22.38 -11.28
N SER A 208 15.55 -21.98 -10.78
CA SER A 208 16.81 -22.01 -11.55
C SER A 208 17.49 -23.38 -11.54
N GLY A 209 16.91 -24.38 -10.82
CA GLY A 209 17.47 -25.74 -10.71
C GLY A 209 18.44 -25.93 -9.53
N ASP A 210 18.80 -24.87 -8.77
CA ASP A 210 19.67 -24.97 -7.59
C ASP A 210 18.86 -25.35 -6.34
N SER A 211 18.51 -26.63 -6.28
CA SER A 211 17.73 -27.19 -5.18
C SER A 211 18.46 -27.17 -3.83
N ASP A 212 19.78 -27.17 -3.80
CA ASP A 212 20.56 -27.18 -2.55
C ASP A 212 20.54 -25.81 -1.88
N SER A 213 20.76 -24.74 -2.65
CA SER A 213 20.61 -23.37 -2.16
C SER A 213 19.18 -23.08 -1.72
N ALA A 214 18.18 -23.52 -2.49
CA ALA A 214 16.77 -23.39 -2.12
C ALA A 214 16.46 -24.05 -0.77
N LYS A 215 16.91 -25.30 -0.57
CA LYS A 215 16.73 -26.06 0.69
C LYS A 215 17.45 -25.38 1.85
N SER A 216 18.69 -24.94 1.64
CA SER A 216 19.50 -24.28 2.68
C SER A 216 18.80 -23.05 3.25
N ILE A 217 18.22 -22.21 2.39
CA ILE A 217 17.52 -20.98 2.79
C ILE A 217 16.17 -21.31 3.42
N ALA A 218 15.40 -22.20 2.81
CA ALA A 218 14.03 -22.48 3.25
C ALA A 218 13.96 -23.21 4.61
N ARG A 219 14.96 -24.04 4.97
CA ARG A 219 15.01 -24.78 6.23
C ARG A 219 14.89 -23.92 7.48
N ALA A 220 15.27 -22.65 7.41
CA ALA A 220 15.14 -21.73 8.54
C ALA A 220 13.70 -21.31 8.82
N HIS A 221 12.77 -21.53 7.87
CA HIS A 221 11.43 -20.95 7.89
C HIS A 221 10.30 -21.97 7.63
N LEU A 222 10.61 -23.12 7.03
CA LEU A 222 9.64 -24.13 6.66
C LEU A 222 9.94 -25.45 7.37
N SER A 223 8.91 -26.11 7.85
CA SER A 223 9.00 -27.50 8.29
C SER A 223 9.31 -28.43 7.10
N GLN A 224 9.81 -29.62 7.39
CA GLN A 224 10.13 -30.61 6.34
C GLN A 224 8.93 -30.92 5.41
N PRO A 225 7.69 -31.12 5.92
CA PRO A 225 6.52 -31.36 5.06
C PRO A 225 6.15 -30.14 4.20
N GLU A 226 6.21 -28.91 4.77
CA GLU A 226 5.93 -27.67 4.03
C GLU A 226 6.95 -27.46 2.91
N PHE A 227 8.23 -27.71 3.21
CA PHE A 227 9.27 -27.63 2.20
C PHE A 227 9.07 -28.66 1.08
N ALA A 228 8.70 -29.91 1.42
CA ALA A 228 8.46 -30.96 0.42
C ALA A 228 7.28 -30.60 -0.49
N ASN A 229 6.16 -30.11 0.09
CA ASN A 229 5.00 -29.67 -0.67
C ASN A 229 5.35 -28.46 -1.59
N ASN A 230 6.08 -27.48 -1.08
CA ASN A 230 6.50 -26.33 -1.87
C ASN A 230 7.50 -26.73 -2.98
N SER A 231 8.39 -27.68 -2.71
CA SER A 231 9.33 -28.20 -3.72
C SER A 231 8.62 -28.88 -4.90
N LEU A 232 7.59 -29.69 -4.61
CA LEU A 232 6.76 -30.31 -5.66
C LEU A 232 6.03 -29.23 -6.48
N TYR A 233 5.42 -28.26 -5.81
CA TYR A 233 4.74 -27.14 -6.47
C TYR A 233 5.69 -26.35 -7.36
N TYR A 234 6.91 -26.06 -6.90
CA TYR A 234 7.92 -25.32 -7.67
C TYR A 234 8.42 -26.13 -8.88
N GLN A 235 8.57 -27.45 -8.73
CA GLN A 235 8.94 -28.33 -9.86
C GLN A 235 7.84 -28.36 -10.92
N GLU A 236 6.57 -28.45 -10.53
CA GLU A 236 5.44 -28.37 -11.46
C GLU A 236 5.37 -27.00 -12.16
N LEU A 237 5.63 -25.92 -11.43
CA LEU A 237 5.65 -24.56 -11.98
C LEU A 237 6.78 -24.41 -13.01
N ALA A 238 7.98 -24.92 -12.72
CA ALA A 238 9.12 -24.90 -13.62
C ALA A 238 8.83 -25.70 -14.91
N ALA A 239 8.27 -26.91 -14.76
CA ALA A 239 7.90 -27.75 -15.90
C ALA A 239 6.86 -27.10 -16.83
N LYS A 240 5.86 -26.40 -16.28
CA LYS A 240 4.87 -25.64 -17.07
C LYS A 240 5.50 -24.46 -17.81
N THR A 241 6.46 -23.80 -17.18
CA THR A 241 7.18 -22.67 -17.80
C THR A 241 8.02 -23.13 -18.99
N GLU A 242 8.68 -24.30 -18.89
CA GLU A 242 9.46 -24.90 -19.99
C GLU A 242 8.57 -25.36 -21.16
N GLN A 243 7.33 -25.77 -20.89
CA GLN A 243 6.38 -26.22 -21.92
C GLN A 243 5.64 -25.07 -22.62
N GLY A 244 5.88 -23.82 -22.22
CA GLY A 244 5.24 -22.64 -22.82
C GLY A 244 3.73 -22.51 -22.51
N GLU A 245 3.20 -23.29 -21.57
CA GLU A 245 1.84 -23.19 -21.07
C GLU A 245 1.80 -22.08 -19.99
N GLN A 246 1.40 -20.87 -20.44
CA GLN A 246 1.14 -19.72 -19.54
C GLN A 246 -0.36 -19.60 -19.22
#